data_b6a1bf74b56c9f4580bf572b541503bf
#
_entry.id   b6a1bf74b56c9f4580bf572b541503bf
#
_cell.length_a   1.000
_cell.length_b   1.000
_cell.length_c   1.000
_cell.angle_alpha   90.00
_cell.angle_beta   90.00
_cell.angle_gamma   90.00
#
_symmetry.space_group_name_H-M   'P 1'
#
loop_
_entity.id
_entity.type
_entity.pdbx_description
1 polymer ?
#
loop_
_entity_poly.entity_id
_entity_poly.type
_entity_poly.pdbx_seq_one_letter_code
_entity_poly.pdbx_strand_id
1 'polypeptide(L)'
;YHEHGGDAAAAVRAALGCAPAGVIEASGSAKGMLTALDCAAAQARVLIIGDYGNRQDLVDWNTVLHKELTLAGSNASAGAWDEAVRLAVGGAVPLARLVTAVMPARRCAEAVELVRTARDVVKVVIDWRMK
;
A
#
# COMPACT_ATOMS: atom_id res chain seq x y z
N TYR A 1 3.46 8.42 6.70
CA TYR A 1 2.02 8.23 6.64
C TYR A 1 1.33 9.59 6.76
N HIS A 2 0.77 10.09 5.65
CA HIS A 2 0.01 11.34 5.67
C HIS A 2 -1.47 11.01 5.83
N GLU A 3 -2.00 11.15 7.04
CA GLU A 3 -3.44 11.05 7.32
C GLU A 3 -4.22 12.32 6.98
N HIS A 4 -3.58 13.35 6.47
CA HIS A 4 -4.14 14.69 6.50
C HIS A 4 -4.69 15.07 5.13
N GLY A 5 -5.90 15.61 5.13
CA GLY A 5 -6.60 16.19 3.99
C GLY A 5 -5.88 17.39 3.36
N GLY A 6 -4.56 17.36 3.31
CA GLY A 6 -3.70 18.29 2.60
C GLY A 6 -3.39 17.80 1.19
N ASP A 7 -2.78 18.66 0.40
CA ASP A 7 -2.26 18.34 -0.93
C ASP A 7 -1.08 17.36 -0.82
N ALA A 8 -1.37 16.06 -0.94
CA ALA A 8 -0.37 15.00 -0.87
C ALA A 8 0.66 15.13 -2.00
N ALA A 9 0.27 15.58 -3.18
CA ALA A 9 1.18 15.75 -4.31
C ALA A 9 2.17 16.90 -4.05
N ALA A 10 1.72 18.00 -3.46
CA ALA A 10 2.62 19.07 -3.03
C ALA A 10 3.60 18.59 -1.96
N ALA A 11 3.12 17.83 -0.95
CA ALA A 11 3.98 17.28 0.09
C ALA A 11 5.04 16.31 -0.45
N VAL A 12 4.67 15.43 -1.38
CA VAL A 12 5.60 14.52 -2.05
C VAL A 12 6.64 15.28 -2.86
N ARG A 13 6.21 16.26 -3.67
CA ARG A 13 7.14 17.11 -4.44
C ARG A 13 8.11 17.89 -3.54
N ALA A 14 7.62 18.41 -2.42
CA ALA A 14 8.48 19.09 -1.45
C ALA A 14 9.53 18.17 -0.81
N ALA A 15 9.13 16.93 -0.48
CA ALA A 15 10.01 15.93 0.13
C ALA A 15 11.07 15.38 -0.83
N LEU A 16 10.71 15.19 -2.11
CA LEU A 16 11.59 14.60 -3.12
C LEU A 16 12.30 15.64 -3.98
N GLY A 17 11.92 16.90 -3.92
CA GLY A 17 12.39 17.96 -4.82
C GLY A 17 11.80 17.89 -6.24
N CYS A 18 11.03 16.86 -6.58
CA CYS A 18 10.39 16.67 -7.88
C CYS A 18 9.16 15.75 -7.75
N ALA A 19 8.35 15.70 -8.80
CA ALA A 19 7.32 14.67 -8.93
C ALA A 19 7.97 13.30 -9.22
N PRO A 20 7.51 12.20 -8.61
CA PRO A 20 8.10 10.89 -8.78
C PRO A 20 7.82 10.28 -10.17
N ALA A 21 8.85 9.63 -10.76
CA ALA A 21 8.71 8.87 -12.00
C ALA A 21 8.05 7.48 -11.81
N GLY A 22 7.90 7.04 -10.55
CA GLY A 22 7.21 5.81 -10.19
C GLY A 22 6.36 6.00 -8.94
N VAL A 23 5.13 5.51 -8.97
CA VAL A 23 4.17 5.57 -7.86
C VAL A 23 3.59 4.18 -7.63
N ILE A 24 3.41 3.79 -6.38
CA ILE A 24 2.73 2.55 -6.01
C ILE A 24 1.43 2.90 -5.30
N GLU A 25 0.31 2.50 -5.90
CA GLU A 25 -1.01 2.58 -5.30
C GLU A 25 -1.28 1.27 -4.56
N ALA A 26 -1.41 1.33 -3.24
CA ALA A 26 -1.57 0.17 -2.36
C ALA A 26 -2.78 0.30 -1.42
N SER A 27 -3.60 1.35 -1.56
CA SER A 27 -4.73 1.57 -0.66
C SER A 27 -6.01 0.85 -1.08
N GLY A 28 -6.14 0.52 -2.37
CA GLY A 28 -7.37 -0.04 -2.93
C GLY A 28 -8.57 0.91 -2.80
N SER A 29 -8.35 2.23 -2.88
CA SER A 29 -9.41 3.22 -2.76
C SER A 29 -9.39 4.23 -3.90
N ALA A 30 -10.56 4.75 -4.29
CA ALA A 30 -10.66 5.79 -5.32
C ALA A 30 -9.83 7.02 -4.97
N LYS A 31 -9.86 7.46 -3.71
CA LYS A 31 -9.05 8.58 -3.24
C LYS A 31 -7.55 8.30 -3.36
N GLY A 32 -7.11 7.07 -3.03
CA GLY A 32 -5.72 6.67 -3.20
C GLY A 32 -5.29 6.69 -4.66
N MET A 33 -6.12 6.20 -5.57
CA MET A 33 -5.86 6.26 -7.01
C MET A 33 -5.72 7.71 -7.50
N LEU A 34 -6.68 8.57 -7.18
CA LEU A 34 -6.61 9.98 -7.59
C LEU A 34 -5.34 10.66 -7.05
N THR A 35 -5.00 10.39 -5.78
CA THR A 35 -3.75 10.89 -5.18
C THR A 35 -2.51 10.35 -5.91
N ALA A 36 -2.49 9.05 -6.26
CA ALA A 36 -1.38 8.45 -6.99
C ALA A 36 -1.18 9.09 -8.37
N LEU A 37 -2.26 9.31 -9.11
CA LEU A 37 -2.23 9.98 -10.42
C LEU A 37 -1.76 11.44 -10.30
N ASP A 38 -2.21 12.16 -9.26
CA ASP A 38 -1.81 13.55 -9.04
C ASP A 38 -0.33 13.67 -8.64
N CYS A 39 0.17 12.78 -7.80
CA CYS A 39 1.58 12.74 -7.41
C CYS A 39 2.52 12.45 -8.57
N ALA A 40 2.12 11.64 -9.54
CA ALA A 40 2.97 11.14 -10.61
C ALA A 40 3.49 12.26 -11.52
N ALA A 41 4.76 12.19 -11.91
CA ALA A 41 5.34 13.03 -12.95
C ALA A 41 4.73 12.69 -14.34
N ALA A 42 4.97 13.54 -15.32
CA ALA A 42 4.69 13.17 -16.72
C ALA A 42 5.51 11.93 -17.12
N GLN A 43 4.89 11.03 -17.89
CA GLN A 43 5.44 9.75 -18.36
C GLN A 43 5.80 8.77 -17.22
N ALA A 44 5.31 8.99 -16.02
CA ALA A 44 5.53 8.12 -14.87
C ALA A 44 4.82 6.77 -15.01
N ARG A 45 5.30 5.79 -14.24
CA ARG A 45 4.62 4.51 -14.05
C ARG A 45 3.85 4.49 -12.73
N VAL A 46 2.60 4.09 -12.77
CA VAL A 46 1.77 3.85 -11.59
C VAL A 46 1.50 2.36 -11.48
N LEU A 47 2.07 1.73 -10.46
CA LEU A 47 1.82 0.32 -10.14
C LEU A 47 0.65 0.21 -9.18
N ILE A 48 -0.36 -0.55 -9.55
CA ILE A 48 -1.58 -0.77 -8.77
C ILE A 48 -1.49 -2.14 -8.13
N ILE A 49 -1.38 -2.17 -6.79
CA ILE A 49 -1.38 -3.38 -5.96
C ILE A 49 -2.49 -3.37 -4.92
N GLY A 50 -3.17 -2.24 -4.76
CA GLY A 50 -4.34 -2.12 -3.89
C GLY A 50 -5.51 -2.95 -4.41
N ASP A 51 -6.20 -3.68 -3.52
CA ASP A 51 -7.39 -4.43 -3.85
C ASP A 51 -8.64 -3.55 -3.68
N TYR A 52 -9.34 -3.27 -4.75
CA TYR A 52 -10.57 -2.47 -4.77
C TYR A 52 -11.82 -3.30 -4.47
N GLY A 53 -11.69 -4.63 -4.30
CA GLY A 53 -12.82 -5.54 -4.16
C GLY A 53 -13.76 -5.46 -5.37
N ASN A 54 -15.06 -5.49 -5.09
CA ASN A 54 -16.09 -5.41 -6.15
C ASN A 54 -16.53 -3.97 -6.48
N ARG A 55 -15.80 -2.95 -6.02
CA ARG A 55 -16.17 -1.56 -6.28
C ARG A 55 -15.75 -1.13 -7.68
N GLN A 56 -16.58 -0.30 -8.28
CA GLN A 56 -16.27 0.41 -9.51
C GLN A 56 -16.17 1.89 -9.16
N ASP A 57 -14.96 2.42 -9.24
CA ASP A 57 -14.68 3.82 -8.92
C ASP A 57 -14.29 4.59 -10.19
N LEU A 58 -14.53 5.90 -10.18
CA LEU A 58 -14.12 6.78 -11.27
C LEU A 58 -12.61 7.02 -11.22
N VAL A 59 -11.98 6.91 -12.37
CA VAL A 59 -10.57 7.26 -12.58
C VAL A 59 -10.52 8.56 -13.40
N ASP A 60 -9.65 9.48 -13.03
CA ASP A 60 -9.40 10.67 -13.85
C ASP A 60 -8.54 10.31 -15.07
N TRP A 61 -9.23 9.88 -16.13
CA TRP A 61 -8.58 9.50 -17.39
C TRP A 61 -7.91 10.67 -18.10
N ASN A 62 -8.34 11.91 -17.86
CA ASN A 62 -7.67 13.08 -18.42
C ASN A 62 -6.28 13.28 -17.80
N THR A 63 -6.14 13.07 -16.51
CA THR A 63 -4.82 13.09 -15.87
C THR A 63 -3.92 11.99 -16.44
N VAL A 64 -4.43 10.78 -16.65
CA VAL A 64 -3.66 9.69 -17.28
C VAL A 64 -3.21 10.07 -18.69
N LEU A 65 -4.13 10.63 -19.50
CA LEU A 65 -3.86 11.06 -20.87
C LEU A 65 -2.85 12.21 -20.93
N HIS A 66 -3.10 13.27 -20.18
CA HIS A 66 -2.29 14.50 -20.27
C HIS A 66 -0.89 14.34 -19.68
N LYS A 67 -0.73 13.45 -18.69
CA LYS A 67 0.60 13.11 -18.15
C LYS A 67 1.27 11.94 -18.87
N GLU A 68 0.63 11.33 -19.87
CA GLU A 68 1.14 10.15 -20.61
C GLU A 68 1.53 9.00 -19.66
N LEU A 69 0.70 8.72 -18.65
CA LEU A 69 1.02 7.75 -17.61
C LEU A 69 0.91 6.31 -18.11
N THR A 70 1.80 5.45 -17.62
CA THR A 70 1.66 4.00 -17.74
C THR A 70 1.05 3.44 -16.45
N LEU A 71 -0.15 2.83 -16.54
CA LEU A 71 -0.78 2.13 -15.43
C LEU A 71 -0.51 0.63 -15.57
N ALA A 72 -0.03 0.00 -14.51
CA ALA A 72 0.24 -1.44 -14.47
C ALA A 72 -0.36 -2.06 -13.21
N GLY A 73 -1.13 -3.12 -13.35
CA GLY A 73 -1.63 -3.92 -12.24
C GLY A 73 -0.66 -5.04 -11.87
N SER A 74 -0.62 -5.40 -10.60
CA SER A 74 0.07 -6.59 -10.11
C SER A 74 -0.80 -7.28 -9.06
N ASN A 75 -0.92 -8.60 -9.19
CA ASN A 75 -1.72 -9.41 -8.27
C ASN A 75 -1.00 -10.72 -7.94
N ALA A 76 -1.27 -11.24 -6.75
CA ALA A 76 -0.85 -12.58 -6.30
C ALA A 76 0.65 -12.89 -6.49
N SER A 77 1.49 -11.87 -6.30
CA SER A 77 2.97 -11.98 -6.31
C SER A 77 3.61 -12.40 -7.65
N ALA A 78 2.86 -12.82 -8.66
CA ALA A 78 3.30 -13.09 -10.03
C ALA A 78 4.67 -13.80 -10.15
N GLY A 79 4.95 -14.81 -9.30
CA GLY A 79 6.22 -15.54 -9.26
C GLY A 79 7.33 -14.90 -8.40
N ALA A 80 7.07 -13.83 -7.67
CA ALA A 80 8.08 -13.12 -6.87
C ALA A 80 8.31 -13.70 -5.46
N TRP A 81 7.71 -14.84 -5.10
CA TRP A 81 7.78 -15.40 -3.74
C TRP A 81 9.21 -15.73 -3.30
N ASP A 82 9.99 -16.38 -4.13
CA ASP A 82 11.36 -16.77 -3.77
C ASP A 82 12.23 -15.54 -3.46
N GLU A 83 12.10 -14.51 -4.29
CA GLU A 83 12.81 -13.25 -4.08
C GLU A 83 12.31 -12.52 -2.83
N ALA A 84 11.01 -12.47 -2.58
CA ALA A 84 10.44 -11.87 -1.38
C ALA A 84 10.92 -12.56 -0.11
N VAL A 85 10.96 -13.90 -0.09
CA VAL A 85 11.47 -14.69 1.02
C VAL A 85 12.98 -14.43 1.20
N ARG A 86 13.76 -14.40 0.13
CA ARG A 86 15.19 -14.11 0.18
C ARG A 86 15.47 -12.74 0.79
N LEU A 87 14.74 -11.71 0.40
CA LEU A 87 14.86 -10.36 0.95
C LEU A 87 14.46 -10.29 2.42
N ALA A 88 13.40 -11.00 2.80
CA ALA A 88 12.91 -11.06 4.17
C ALA A 88 13.91 -11.76 5.10
N VAL A 89 14.40 -12.95 4.71
CA VAL A 89 15.38 -13.74 5.48
C VAL A 89 16.73 -13.03 5.53
N GLY A 90 17.14 -12.38 4.43
CA GLY A 90 18.37 -11.60 4.35
C GLY A 90 18.35 -10.29 5.15
N GLY A 91 17.22 -9.94 5.79
CA GLY A 91 17.09 -8.74 6.61
C GLY A 91 16.99 -7.42 5.81
N ALA A 92 16.89 -7.49 4.49
CA ALA A 92 16.71 -6.30 3.64
C ALA A 92 15.37 -5.61 3.89
N VAL A 93 14.35 -6.37 4.33
CA VAL A 93 13.04 -5.86 4.72
C VAL A 93 12.82 -6.13 6.21
N PRO A 94 12.69 -5.10 7.06
CA PRO A 94 12.54 -5.26 8.52
C PRO A 94 11.10 -5.67 8.88
N LEU A 95 10.69 -6.90 8.54
CA LEU A 95 9.33 -7.41 8.72
C LEU A 95 8.84 -7.33 10.17
N ALA A 96 9.74 -7.48 11.15
CA ALA A 96 9.38 -7.37 12.56
C ALA A 96 8.77 -6.01 12.93
N ARG A 97 9.11 -4.94 12.21
CA ARG A 97 8.54 -3.61 12.42
C ARG A 97 7.08 -3.49 11.96
N LEU A 98 6.63 -4.41 11.12
CA LEU A 98 5.24 -4.45 10.66
C LEU A 98 4.33 -5.17 11.67
N VAL A 99 4.89 -6.00 12.56
CA VAL A 99 4.12 -6.73 13.57
C VAL A 99 3.82 -5.76 14.72
N THR A 100 2.58 -5.33 14.79
CA THR A 100 2.10 -4.37 15.81
C THR A 100 1.44 -5.03 17.00
N ALA A 101 1.01 -6.29 16.86
CA ALA A 101 0.49 -7.08 17.95
C ALA A 101 0.77 -8.58 17.75
N VAL A 102 0.99 -9.30 18.85
CA VAL A 102 1.09 -10.75 18.88
C VAL A 102 0.05 -11.26 19.87
N MET A 103 -0.81 -12.18 19.45
CA MET A 103 -1.93 -12.66 20.25
C MET A 103 -1.97 -14.20 20.28
N PRO A 104 -2.38 -14.81 21.39
CA PRO A 104 -2.56 -16.28 21.46
C PRO A 104 -3.74 -16.73 20.60
N ALA A 105 -3.68 -17.95 20.11
CA ALA A 105 -4.70 -18.52 19.22
C ALA A 105 -6.12 -18.49 19.82
N ARG A 106 -6.26 -18.64 21.14
CA ARG A 106 -7.56 -18.55 21.81
C ARG A 106 -8.24 -17.17 21.70
N ARG A 107 -7.47 -16.12 21.35
CA ARG A 107 -7.96 -14.75 21.15
C ARG A 107 -8.06 -14.37 19.67
N CYS A 108 -8.17 -15.37 18.78
CA CYS A 108 -8.22 -15.13 17.34
C CYS A 108 -9.37 -14.20 16.92
N ALA A 109 -10.55 -14.35 17.51
CA ALA A 109 -11.69 -13.46 17.24
C ALA A 109 -11.41 -12.00 17.60
N GLU A 110 -10.75 -11.77 18.75
CA GLU A 110 -10.33 -10.44 19.16
C GLU A 110 -9.25 -9.87 18.23
N ALA A 111 -8.35 -10.71 17.75
CA ALA A 111 -7.31 -10.30 16.78
C ALA A 111 -7.93 -9.82 15.46
N VAL A 112 -8.95 -10.51 14.97
CA VAL A 112 -9.69 -10.09 13.77
C VAL A 112 -10.40 -8.76 14.00
N GLU A 113 -11.06 -8.60 15.15
CA GLU A 113 -11.72 -7.35 15.48
C GLU A 113 -10.74 -6.19 15.65
N LEU A 114 -9.58 -6.44 16.24
CA LEU A 114 -8.51 -5.44 16.38
C LEU A 114 -8.05 -4.92 15.00
N VAL A 115 -7.77 -5.81 14.05
CA VAL A 115 -7.37 -5.43 12.68
C VAL A 115 -8.48 -4.63 11.98
N ARG A 116 -9.75 -4.95 12.26
CA ARG A 116 -10.90 -4.31 11.62
C ARG A 116 -11.16 -2.90 12.13
N THR A 117 -10.87 -2.63 13.41
CA THR A 117 -11.29 -1.40 14.09
C THR A 117 -10.16 -0.44 14.42
N ALA A 118 -8.96 -0.94 14.69
CA ALA A 118 -7.82 -0.11 15.06
C ALA A 118 -7.14 0.49 13.82
N ARG A 119 -6.76 1.77 13.91
CA ARG A 119 -6.11 2.51 12.80
C ARG A 119 -4.60 2.41 12.82
N ASP A 120 -4.03 2.07 13.95
CA ASP A 120 -2.58 1.99 14.21
C ASP A 120 -2.03 0.55 14.14
N VAL A 121 -2.90 -0.41 13.81
CA VAL A 121 -2.52 -1.83 13.67
C VAL A 121 -2.20 -2.14 12.21
N VAL A 122 -0.96 -2.56 11.96
CA VAL A 122 -0.49 -2.96 10.62
C VAL A 122 -0.62 -4.47 10.41
N LYS A 123 -0.09 -5.25 11.35
CA LYS A 123 -0.09 -6.72 11.29
C LYS A 123 -0.26 -7.33 12.68
N VAL A 124 -1.26 -8.18 12.83
CA VAL A 124 -1.44 -9.03 14.00
C VAL A 124 -0.94 -10.43 13.69
N VAL A 125 -0.09 -10.95 14.52
CA VAL A 125 0.41 -12.34 14.45
C VAL A 125 -0.29 -13.19 15.49
N ILE A 126 -0.78 -14.36 15.10
CA ILE A 126 -1.31 -15.36 16.00
C ILE A 126 -0.20 -16.34 16.36
N ASP A 127 0.22 -16.36 17.62
CA ASP A 127 1.20 -17.32 18.12
C ASP A 127 0.47 -18.51 18.79
N TRP A 128 0.56 -19.66 18.17
CA TRP A 128 -0.03 -20.91 18.64
C TRP A 128 0.65 -21.49 19.88
N ARG A 129 1.85 -21.03 20.21
CA ARG A 129 2.63 -21.46 21.39
C ARG A 129 2.24 -20.69 22.65
N MET A 130 1.59 -19.52 22.48
CA MET A 130 1.10 -18.73 23.61
C MET A 130 -0.15 -19.39 24.21
N LYS A 131 -0.11 -19.66 25.52
CA LYS A 131 -1.25 -20.21 26.28
C LYS A 131 -2.28 -19.14 26.62
#